data_83121245d8019003e5d04f8de68e9556
#
_entry.id   83121245d8019003e5d04f8de68e9556
#
_cell.length_a   1.000
_cell.length_b   1.000
_cell.length_c   1.000
_cell.angle_alpha   90.00
_cell.angle_beta   90.00
_cell.angle_gamma   90.00
#
_symmetry.space_group_name_H-M   'P 1'
#
loop_
_entity.id
_entity.type
_entity.pdbx_description
1 polymer ?
#
loop_
_entity_poly.entity_id
_entity_poly.type
_entity_poly.pdbx_seq_one_letter_code
_entity_poly.pdbx_strand_id
1 'polypeptide(L)'
;MRIPNIFKFLSVLVLLVFSATASAAQYQLGSGDIIRINVHGEPDLTFEEIRLTDAGTFTFPFIGEVDANGKTPGEVRNLLVEKLKDGYLIDPRVSVSVANYREFYISGEVKLPGGYPFQPGLTLDRAIALAGGLTERASTRRMTIVRGSEGSRAEEKATMNTLVRPGDTINIDEGFF
;
A
#
# COMPACT_ATOMS: atom_id res chain seq x y z
N MET A 1 23.34 50.97 -8.79
CA MET A 1 24.06 49.79 -8.27
C MET A 1 23.62 48.57 -9.09
N ARG A 2 24.45 48.12 -10.06
CA ARG A 2 24.11 47.00 -10.97
C ARG A 2 24.45 45.70 -10.26
N ILE A 3 23.43 44.90 -9.92
CA ILE A 3 23.61 43.55 -9.37
C ILE A 3 24.23 42.68 -10.48
N PRO A 4 25.40 42.04 -10.25
CA PRO A 4 26.09 41.28 -11.27
C PRO A 4 25.24 40.04 -11.67
N ASN A 5 25.24 39.75 -12.97
CA ASN A 5 24.43 38.68 -13.59
C ASN A 5 24.67 37.29 -12.99
N ILE A 6 25.77 37.09 -12.29
CA ILE A 6 26.13 35.85 -11.57
C ILE A 6 25.12 35.55 -10.48
N PHE A 7 24.58 36.54 -9.76
CA PHE A 7 23.56 36.35 -8.73
C PHE A 7 22.20 35.90 -9.30
N LYS A 8 21.88 36.34 -10.54
CA LYS A 8 20.65 35.90 -11.23
C LYS A 8 20.74 34.44 -11.70
N PHE A 9 21.92 33.99 -12.14
CA PHE A 9 22.16 32.59 -12.53
C PHE A 9 22.16 31.65 -11.32
N LEU A 10 22.70 32.09 -10.18
CA LEU A 10 22.71 31.30 -8.96
C LEU A 10 21.30 31.13 -8.40
N SER A 11 20.45 32.18 -8.48
CA SER A 11 19.04 32.12 -8.04
C SER A 11 18.19 31.18 -8.89
N VAL A 12 18.42 31.10 -10.21
CA VAL A 12 17.71 30.19 -11.12
C VAL A 12 18.16 28.73 -10.90
N LEU A 13 19.45 28.51 -10.62
CA LEU A 13 19.99 27.18 -10.37
C LEU A 13 19.46 26.58 -9.05
N VAL A 14 19.26 27.41 -8.02
CA VAL A 14 18.68 26.98 -6.74
C VAL A 14 17.20 26.63 -6.85
N LEU A 15 16.44 27.27 -7.74
CA LEU A 15 15.01 26.94 -7.98
C LEU A 15 14.82 25.62 -8.73
N LEU A 16 15.80 25.16 -9.50
CA LEU A 16 15.73 23.92 -10.28
C LEU A 16 16.00 22.65 -9.44
N VAL A 17 16.62 22.77 -8.26
CA VAL A 17 16.98 21.63 -7.41
C VAL A 17 15.85 21.22 -6.47
N PHE A 18 14.77 22.01 -6.34
CA PHE A 18 13.66 21.72 -5.40
C PHE A 18 12.43 21.07 -6.05
N SER A 19 12.57 20.49 -7.24
CA SER A 19 11.55 19.55 -7.75
C SER A 19 11.75 18.18 -7.11
N ALA A 20 11.59 18.09 -5.79
CA ALA A 20 11.39 16.82 -5.11
C ALA A 20 10.05 16.27 -5.62
N THR A 21 10.10 15.39 -6.60
CA THR A 21 8.97 14.56 -6.98
C THR A 21 8.57 13.76 -5.75
N ALA A 22 7.50 14.18 -5.08
CA ALA A 22 6.83 13.33 -4.10
C ALA A 22 6.34 12.10 -4.87
N SER A 23 7.17 11.05 -4.91
CA SER A 23 6.75 9.74 -5.37
C SER A 23 5.67 9.30 -4.39
N ALA A 24 4.41 9.36 -4.81
CA ALA A 24 3.35 8.71 -4.06
C ALA A 24 3.76 7.25 -3.92
N ALA A 25 3.98 6.80 -2.68
CA ALA A 25 4.38 5.43 -2.41
C ALA A 25 3.31 4.51 -3.01
N GLN A 26 3.66 3.83 -4.10
CA GLN A 26 2.76 2.87 -4.74
C GLN A 26 2.57 1.69 -3.80
N TYR A 27 1.33 1.19 -3.73
CA TYR A 27 1.00 0.03 -2.93
C TYR A 27 1.81 -1.19 -3.37
N GLN A 28 2.44 -1.86 -2.42
CA GLN A 28 3.16 -3.12 -2.61
C GLN A 28 2.31 -4.29 -2.13
N LEU A 29 2.15 -5.26 -3.01
CA LEU A 29 1.42 -6.50 -2.76
C LEU A 29 2.11 -7.31 -1.66
N GLY A 30 1.33 -8.08 -0.92
CA GLY A 30 1.84 -8.97 0.11
C GLY A 30 0.88 -10.11 0.41
N SER A 31 1.28 -10.96 1.35
CA SER A 31 0.50 -12.12 1.80
C SER A 31 -0.96 -11.74 2.12
N GLY A 32 -1.90 -12.52 1.61
CA GLY A 32 -3.33 -12.36 1.88
C GLY A 32 -4.05 -11.35 1.01
N ASP A 33 -3.35 -10.53 0.20
CA ASP A 33 -4.01 -9.68 -0.80
C ASP A 33 -4.72 -10.52 -1.85
N ILE A 34 -5.83 -10.01 -2.37
CA ILE A 34 -6.55 -10.61 -3.49
C ILE A 34 -6.36 -9.72 -4.70
N ILE A 35 -5.79 -10.29 -5.76
CA ILE A 35 -5.55 -9.60 -7.04
C ILE A 35 -6.50 -10.13 -8.12
N ARG A 36 -6.80 -9.26 -9.07
CA ARG A 36 -7.47 -9.58 -10.33
C ARG A 36 -6.46 -9.51 -11.46
N ILE A 37 -6.46 -10.51 -12.31
CA ILE A 37 -5.62 -10.55 -13.52
C ILE A 37 -6.55 -10.73 -14.72
N ASN A 38 -6.43 -9.84 -15.70
CA ASN A 38 -7.14 -9.97 -16.96
C ASN A 38 -6.12 -10.00 -18.10
N VAL A 39 -6.19 -11.04 -18.93
CA VAL A 39 -5.42 -11.19 -20.16
C VAL A 39 -6.38 -11.04 -21.33
N HIS A 40 -6.27 -9.92 -22.04
CA HIS A 40 -7.21 -9.57 -23.11
C HIS A 40 -7.20 -10.59 -24.25
N GLY A 41 -8.37 -11.13 -24.54
CA GLY A 41 -8.56 -12.17 -25.56
C GLY A 41 -8.34 -13.60 -25.08
N GLU A 42 -7.90 -13.79 -23.81
CA GLU A 42 -7.58 -15.09 -23.22
C GLU A 42 -8.41 -15.34 -21.95
N PRO A 43 -9.67 -15.79 -22.07
CA PRO A 43 -10.52 -16.02 -20.91
C PRO A 43 -9.96 -17.07 -19.93
N ASP A 44 -9.24 -18.07 -20.43
CA ASP A 44 -8.62 -19.13 -19.60
C ASP A 44 -7.43 -18.62 -18.75
N LEU A 45 -6.90 -17.43 -19.07
CA LEU A 45 -5.84 -16.75 -18.34
C LEU A 45 -6.35 -15.52 -17.56
N THR A 46 -7.67 -15.36 -17.47
CA THR A 46 -8.32 -14.26 -16.77
C THR A 46 -8.91 -14.76 -15.45
N PHE A 47 -8.52 -14.11 -14.35
CA PHE A 47 -8.92 -14.49 -13.01
C PHE A 47 -9.45 -13.25 -12.26
N GLU A 48 -10.69 -13.33 -11.79
CA GLU A 48 -11.33 -12.26 -11.04
C GLU A 48 -10.75 -12.12 -9.64
N GLU A 49 -10.36 -13.23 -9.02
CA GLU A 49 -9.81 -13.27 -7.67
C GLU A 49 -8.72 -14.34 -7.55
N ILE A 50 -7.50 -13.90 -7.28
CA ILE A 50 -6.38 -14.74 -6.88
C ILE A 50 -5.88 -14.24 -5.53
N ARG A 51 -5.98 -15.07 -4.49
CA ARG A 51 -5.40 -14.77 -3.19
C ARG A 51 -3.92 -15.10 -3.19
N LEU A 52 -3.09 -14.14 -2.79
CA LEU A 52 -1.67 -14.38 -2.58
C LEU A 52 -1.46 -15.29 -1.36
N THR A 53 -0.54 -16.24 -1.50
CA THR A 53 -0.13 -17.16 -0.44
C THR A 53 0.55 -16.43 0.72
N ASP A 54 0.87 -17.14 1.80
CA ASP A 54 1.62 -16.58 2.92
C ASP A 54 3.03 -16.09 2.53
N ALA A 55 3.59 -16.65 1.47
CA ALA A 55 4.83 -16.16 0.88
C ALA A 55 4.65 -14.95 -0.05
N GLY A 56 3.41 -14.55 -0.34
CA GLY A 56 3.09 -13.48 -1.30
C GLY A 56 3.20 -13.93 -2.76
N THR A 57 3.10 -15.25 -3.01
CA THR A 57 3.15 -15.85 -4.36
C THR A 57 1.77 -16.28 -4.83
N PHE A 58 1.63 -16.58 -6.12
CA PHE A 58 0.47 -17.21 -6.70
C PHE A 58 0.87 -18.10 -7.89
N THR A 59 0.04 -19.11 -8.21
CA THR A 59 0.25 -19.95 -9.37
C THR A 59 -0.51 -19.39 -10.56
N PHE A 60 0.18 -19.28 -11.71
CA PHE A 60 -0.41 -18.83 -12.97
C PHE A 60 -0.21 -19.89 -14.07
N PRO A 61 -1.23 -20.16 -14.91
CA PRO A 61 -1.12 -21.16 -15.98
C PRO A 61 0.09 -20.93 -16.88
N PHE A 62 0.74 -22.00 -17.31
CA PHE A 62 1.95 -22.04 -18.15
C PHE A 62 3.22 -21.48 -17.50
N ILE A 63 3.09 -20.45 -16.65
CA ILE A 63 4.22 -19.76 -16.01
C ILE A 63 4.65 -20.45 -14.70
N GLY A 64 3.70 -21.14 -14.03
CA GLY A 64 3.92 -21.71 -12.69
C GLY A 64 3.82 -20.67 -11.57
N GLU A 65 4.69 -20.78 -10.58
CA GLU A 65 4.68 -19.88 -9.43
C GLU A 65 5.26 -18.50 -9.78
N VAL A 66 4.53 -17.46 -9.37
CA VAL A 66 4.87 -16.05 -9.57
C VAL A 66 4.98 -15.37 -8.21
N ASP A 67 6.13 -14.79 -7.94
CA ASP A 67 6.37 -13.98 -6.75
C ASP A 67 5.82 -12.56 -6.96
N ALA A 68 4.85 -12.17 -6.13
CA ALA A 68 4.25 -10.83 -6.10
C ALA A 68 4.63 -10.05 -4.85
N ASN A 69 5.31 -10.68 -3.88
CA ASN A 69 5.64 -10.06 -2.61
C ASN A 69 6.50 -8.79 -2.79
N GLY A 70 6.10 -7.70 -2.20
CA GLY A 70 6.79 -6.41 -2.29
C GLY A 70 6.73 -5.74 -3.66
N LYS A 71 6.07 -6.34 -4.65
CA LYS A 71 5.90 -5.77 -5.99
C LYS A 71 4.60 -4.97 -6.10
N THR A 72 4.62 -3.95 -6.91
CA THR A 72 3.40 -3.24 -7.31
C THR A 72 2.59 -4.06 -8.32
N PRO A 73 1.27 -3.85 -8.45
CA PRO A 73 0.47 -4.48 -9.52
C PRO A 73 1.05 -4.24 -10.92
N GLY A 74 1.67 -3.07 -11.15
CA GLY A 74 2.32 -2.75 -12.40
C GLY A 74 3.56 -3.61 -12.70
N GLU A 75 4.37 -3.89 -11.67
CA GLU A 75 5.54 -4.76 -11.80
C GLU A 75 5.13 -6.21 -12.03
N VAL A 76 4.09 -6.71 -11.32
CA VAL A 76 3.54 -8.05 -11.55
C VAL A 76 2.98 -8.17 -12.99
N ARG A 77 2.27 -7.15 -13.47
CA ARG A 77 1.82 -7.09 -14.87
C ARG A 77 2.99 -7.24 -15.85
N ASN A 78 4.05 -6.47 -15.65
CA ASN A 78 5.22 -6.49 -16.54
C ASN A 78 5.88 -7.88 -16.54
N LEU A 79 6.02 -8.49 -15.36
CA LEU A 79 6.55 -9.84 -15.19
C LEU A 79 5.71 -10.89 -15.95
N LEU A 80 4.37 -10.79 -15.85
CA LEU A 80 3.47 -11.70 -16.57
C LEU A 80 3.57 -11.50 -18.07
N VAL A 81 3.62 -10.26 -18.56
CA VAL A 81 3.80 -9.94 -19.99
C VAL A 81 5.09 -10.54 -20.52
N GLU A 82 6.21 -10.39 -19.80
CA GLU A 82 7.50 -10.95 -20.19
C GLU A 82 7.45 -12.47 -20.29
N LYS A 83 6.96 -13.13 -19.24
CA LYS A 83 6.86 -14.59 -19.20
C LYS A 83 5.89 -15.18 -20.22
N LEU A 84 4.76 -14.51 -20.49
CA LEU A 84 3.80 -14.96 -21.50
C LEU A 84 4.33 -14.80 -22.93
N LYS A 85 5.18 -13.81 -23.20
CA LYS A 85 5.85 -13.64 -24.49
C LYS A 85 6.87 -14.76 -24.79
N ASP A 86 7.38 -15.41 -23.75
CA ASP A 86 8.35 -16.48 -23.88
C ASP A 86 7.68 -17.81 -24.30
N GLY A 87 7.16 -17.82 -25.52
CA GLY A 87 6.64 -19.02 -26.19
C GLY A 87 5.14 -19.31 -26.01
N TYR A 88 4.38 -18.47 -25.29
CA TYR A 88 2.94 -18.70 -25.08
C TYR A 88 2.05 -17.74 -25.86
N LEU A 89 2.31 -16.44 -25.83
CA LEU A 89 1.52 -15.42 -26.50
C LEU A 89 2.40 -14.46 -27.29
N ILE A 90 1.97 -14.03 -28.49
CA ILE A 90 2.75 -13.10 -29.33
C ILE A 90 2.70 -11.67 -28.77
N ASP A 91 1.51 -11.18 -28.39
CA ASP A 91 1.29 -9.82 -27.87
C ASP A 91 0.34 -9.83 -26.67
N PRO A 92 0.78 -10.34 -25.49
CA PRO A 92 -0.07 -10.42 -24.32
C PRO A 92 -0.38 -9.03 -23.77
N ARG A 93 -1.67 -8.71 -23.66
CA ARG A 93 -2.18 -7.49 -23.01
C ARG A 93 -2.73 -7.87 -21.65
N VAL A 94 -1.92 -7.64 -20.61
CA VAL A 94 -2.25 -8.03 -19.24
C VAL A 94 -2.60 -6.79 -18.41
N SER A 95 -3.64 -6.86 -17.60
CA SER A 95 -3.92 -5.92 -16.51
C SER A 95 -3.91 -6.65 -15.19
N VAL A 96 -3.32 -6.02 -14.17
CA VAL A 96 -3.30 -6.52 -12.79
C VAL A 96 -3.80 -5.40 -11.89
N SER A 97 -4.74 -5.71 -11.03
CA SER A 97 -5.30 -4.79 -10.04
C SER A 97 -5.53 -5.50 -8.70
N VAL A 98 -5.56 -4.74 -7.62
CA VAL A 98 -5.95 -5.27 -6.31
C VAL A 98 -7.48 -5.35 -6.28
N ALA A 99 -8.03 -6.53 -6.06
CA ALA A 99 -9.46 -6.75 -5.87
C ALA A 99 -9.84 -6.47 -4.40
N ASN A 100 -9.08 -7.05 -3.46
CA ASN A 100 -9.26 -6.80 -2.04
C ASN A 100 -7.90 -6.65 -1.35
N TYR A 101 -7.77 -5.59 -0.56
CA TYR A 101 -6.60 -5.35 0.27
C TYR A 101 -6.70 -6.16 1.56
N ARG A 102 -5.57 -6.47 2.18
CA ARG A 102 -5.51 -7.00 3.55
C ARG A 102 -6.23 -6.06 4.51
N GLU A 103 -6.84 -6.63 5.53
CA GLU A 103 -7.40 -5.86 6.64
C GLU A 103 -6.30 -5.15 7.43
N PHE A 104 -6.64 -4.02 8.03
CA PHE A 104 -5.89 -3.45 9.14
C PHE A 104 -6.61 -3.76 10.45
N TYR A 105 -5.88 -3.72 11.56
CA TYR A 105 -6.41 -4.01 12.87
C TYR A 105 -6.34 -2.78 13.76
N ILE A 106 -7.38 -2.57 14.56
CA ILE A 106 -7.43 -1.48 15.54
C ILE A 106 -7.84 -2.04 16.90
N SER A 107 -7.11 -1.63 17.94
CA SER A 107 -7.26 -2.11 19.32
C SER A 107 -7.14 -0.97 20.32
N GLY A 108 -7.37 -1.27 21.59
CA GLY A 108 -7.35 -0.31 22.70
C GLY A 108 -8.65 0.48 22.81
N GLU A 109 -8.54 1.76 23.12
CA GLU A 109 -9.67 2.62 23.49
C GLU A 109 -10.49 3.11 22.27
N VAL A 110 -11.03 2.16 21.51
CA VAL A 110 -12.06 2.36 20.48
C VAL A 110 -13.32 1.57 20.84
N LYS A 111 -14.47 1.99 20.34
CA LYS A 111 -15.76 1.36 20.69
C LYS A 111 -15.89 -0.08 20.18
N LEU A 112 -15.33 -0.36 19.00
CA LEU A 112 -15.40 -1.64 18.32
C LEU A 112 -13.99 -2.05 17.85
N PRO A 113 -13.15 -2.61 18.73
CA PRO A 113 -11.85 -3.12 18.32
C PRO A 113 -12.00 -4.34 17.38
N GLY A 114 -11.11 -4.48 16.38
CA GLY A 114 -11.17 -5.59 15.43
C GLY A 114 -10.40 -5.34 14.14
N GLY A 115 -10.60 -6.22 13.15
CA GLY A 115 -10.10 -6.09 11.79
C GLY A 115 -11.09 -5.35 10.90
N TYR A 116 -10.58 -4.49 10.03
CA TYR A 116 -11.37 -3.64 9.14
C TYR A 116 -10.82 -3.66 7.72
N PRO A 117 -11.70 -3.61 6.70
CA PRO A 117 -11.26 -3.54 5.31
C PRO A 117 -10.51 -2.22 5.05
N PHE A 118 -9.34 -2.34 4.44
CA PHE A 118 -8.55 -1.19 4.05
C PHE A 118 -9.14 -0.52 2.80
N GLN A 119 -9.01 0.80 2.74
CA GLN A 119 -9.31 1.62 1.56
C GLN A 119 -8.14 2.56 1.26
N PRO A 120 -7.75 2.74 -0.02
CA PRO A 120 -6.70 3.68 -0.39
C PRO A 120 -6.95 5.09 0.15
N GLY A 121 -5.91 5.70 0.75
CA GLY A 121 -6.01 7.02 1.36
C GLY A 121 -6.65 7.04 2.75
N LEU A 122 -6.79 5.87 3.40
CA LEU A 122 -7.32 5.78 4.77
C LEU A 122 -6.35 6.45 5.76
N THR A 123 -6.88 7.35 6.56
CA THR A 123 -6.18 7.99 7.67
C THR A 123 -6.63 7.41 9.00
N LEU A 124 -5.85 7.60 10.05
CA LEU A 124 -6.14 7.05 11.38
C LEU A 124 -7.47 7.57 11.96
N ASP A 125 -7.83 8.83 11.73
CA ASP A 125 -9.12 9.38 12.15
C ASP A 125 -10.30 8.65 11.50
N ARG A 126 -10.19 8.30 10.20
CA ARG A 126 -11.20 7.51 9.49
C ARG A 126 -11.24 6.06 9.96
N ALA A 127 -10.07 5.48 10.24
CA ALA A 127 -9.97 4.13 10.82
C ALA A 127 -10.66 4.06 12.18
N ILE A 128 -10.45 5.07 13.05
CA ILE A 128 -11.15 5.21 14.33
C ILE A 128 -12.65 5.35 14.13
N ALA A 129 -13.10 6.13 13.14
CA ALA A 129 -14.52 6.28 12.83
C ALA A 129 -15.16 4.96 12.39
N LEU A 130 -14.44 4.12 11.60
CA LEU A 130 -14.88 2.76 11.25
C LEU A 130 -15.04 1.88 12.50
N ALA A 131 -14.15 2.03 13.49
CA ALA A 131 -14.21 1.34 14.77
C ALA A 131 -15.25 1.95 15.77
N GLY A 132 -16.17 2.76 15.27
CA GLY A 132 -17.25 3.38 16.07
C GLY A 132 -16.84 4.61 16.89
N GLY A 133 -15.61 5.10 16.68
CA GLY A 133 -15.04 6.24 17.39
C GLY A 133 -14.26 5.84 18.65
N LEU A 134 -13.64 6.84 19.28
CA LEU A 134 -12.90 6.68 20.53
C LEU A 134 -13.84 6.44 21.71
N THR A 135 -13.34 5.77 22.75
CA THR A 135 -13.99 5.75 24.07
C THR A 135 -13.71 7.04 24.84
N GLU A 136 -14.43 7.27 25.94
CA GLU A 136 -14.20 8.42 26.84
C GLU A 136 -12.82 8.39 27.51
N ARG A 137 -12.18 7.22 27.58
CA ARG A 137 -10.88 7.00 28.20
C ARG A 137 -9.72 7.13 27.22
N ALA A 138 -9.98 7.27 25.93
CA ALA A 138 -8.98 7.29 24.87
C ALA A 138 -8.04 8.50 24.97
N SER A 139 -6.75 8.26 24.73
CA SER A 139 -5.77 9.32 24.58
C SER A 139 -5.46 9.60 23.11
N THR A 140 -5.79 10.79 22.62
CA THR A 140 -5.41 11.22 21.27
C THR A 140 -3.91 11.52 21.10
N ARG A 141 -3.13 11.48 22.19
CA ARG A 141 -1.66 11.68 22.19
C ARG A 141 -0.88 10.38 22.27
N ARG A 142 -1.55 9.28 22.62
CA ARG A 142 -0.93 7.97 22.85
C ARG A 142 -1.55 6.95 21.88
N MET A 143 -1.33 7.23 20.60
CA MET A 143 -1.71 6.36 19.51
C MET A 143 -0.45 5.84 18.84
N THR A 144 -0.40 4.55 18.58
CA THR A 144 0.74 3.87 17.97
C THR A 144 0.27 2.99 16.82
N ILE A 145 1.19 2.70 15.91
CA ILE A 145 0.96 1.87 14.74
C ILE A 145 2.15 0.95 14.51
N VAL A 146 1.88 -0.32 14.31
CA VAL A 146 2.87 -1.32 13.89
C VAL A 146 2.60 -1.66 12.43
N ARG A 147 3.62 -1.52 11.57
CA ARG A 147 3.49 -1.76 10.14
C ARG A 147 3.42 -3.24 9.81
N GLY A 148 2.37 -3.64 9.08
CA GLY A 148 2.14 -5.04 8.73
C GLY A 148 3.05 -5.58 7.61
N SER A 149 3.72 -4.69 6.85
CA SER A 149 4.56 -5.06 5.70
C SER A 149 6.06 -5.10 5.99
N GLU A 150 6.49 -4.55 7.12
CA GLU A 150 7.90 -4.50 7.50
C GLU A 150 8.18 -5.60 8.51
N GLY A 151 9.20 -6.42 8.27
CA GLY A 151 9.66 -7.46 9.19
C GLY A 151 10.14 -6.95 10.56
N SER A 152 10.13 -5.63 10.74
CA SER A 152 10.33 -4.91 12.00
C SER A 152 8.97 -4.62 12.63
N ARG A 153 8.66 -5.26 13.73
CA ARG A 153 7.50 -4.96 14.58
C ARG A 153 7.74 -3.71 15.44
N ALA A 154 8.44 -2.71 14.90
CA ALA A 154 8.67 -1.46 15.62
C ALA A 154 7.35 -0.69 15.71
N GLU A 155 7.02 -0.29 16.91
CA GLU A 155 5.87 0.55 17.20
C GLU A 155 6.23 2.01 16.90
N GLU A 156 5.46 2.65 16.01
CA GLU A 156 5.62 4.03 15.62
C GLU A 156 4.54 4.89 16.27
N LYS A 157 4.89 6.09 16.71
CA LYS A 157 3.90 7.05 17.19
C LYS A 157 3.02 7.50 16.02
N ALA A 158 1.70 7.46 16.23
CA ALA A 158 0.71 7.87 15.24
C ALA A 158 -0.07 9.11 15.66
N THR A 159 -0.63 9.79 14.68
CA THR A 159 -1.52 10.94 14.83
C THR A 159 -2.78 10.70 14.00
N MET A 160 -3.83 11.50 14.20
CA MET A 160 -5.08 11.39 13.43
C MET A 160 -4.87 11.42 11.91
N ASN A 161 -3.87 12.17 11.42
CA ASN A 161 -3.55 12.29 10.00
C ASN A 161 -2.58 11.21 9.49
N THR A 162 -2.14 10.28 10.34
CA THR A 162 -1.25 9.19 9.93
C THR A 162 -1.97 8.30 8.93
N LEU A 163 -1.34 8.05 7.78
CA LEU A 163 -1.87 7.12 6.79
C LEU A 163 -1.77 5.69 7.30
N VAL A 164 -2.89 4.99 7.26
CA VAL A 164 -2.99 3.56 7.53
C VAL A 164 -2.66 2.79 6.25
N ARG A 165 -2.00 1.65 6.38
CA ARG A 165 -1.67 0.74 5.28
C ARG A 165 -2.32 -0.62 5.50
N PRO A 166 -2.53 -1.44 4.46
CA PRO A 166 -3.00 -2.81 4.63
C PRO A 166 -2.07 -3.62 5.53
N GLY A 167 -2.66 -4.35 6.47
CA GLY A 167 -1.93 -5.16 7.45
C GLY A 167 -1.42 -4.41 8.68
N ASP A 168 -1.61 -3.10 8.76
CA ASP A 168 -1.22 -2.32 9.94
C ASP A 168 -2.01 -2.73 11.17
N THR A 169 -1.36 -2.69 12.33
CA THR A 169 -2.01 -2.80 13.64
C THR A 169 -1.91 -1.49 14.39
N ILE A 170 -3.05 -0.93 14.76
CA ILE A 170 -3.19 0.34 15.45
C ILE A 170 -3.55 0.06 16.90
N ASN A 171 -2.89 0.74 17.82
CA ASN A 171 -3.24 0.72 19.24
C ASN A 171 -3.50 2.13 19.77
N ILE A 172 -4.59 2.28 20.50
CA ILE A 172 -4.98 3.54 21.14
C ILE A 172 -5.01 3.34 22.64
N ASP A 173 -4.06 3.98 23.33
CA ASP A 173 -3.94 3.83 24.76
C ASP A 173 -4.94 4.69 25.54
N GLU A 174 -5.15 4.28 26.79
CA GLU A 174 -5.91 5.04 27.75
C GLU A 174 -5.19 6.35 28.15
N GLY A 175 -5.95 7.43 28.34
CA GLY A 175 -5.47 8.68 28.90
C GLY A 175 -5.22 8.55 30.41
N PHE A 176 -4.23 9.28 30.91
CA PHE A 176 -4.12 9.49 32.36
C PHE A 176 -5.05 10.65 32.76
N PHE A 177 -5.93 10.41 33.70
CA PHE A 177 -6.76 11.41 34.35
C PHE A 177 -6.09 11.92 35.64
#